data_44d933d324ea3426b2d2903579a90dd1
#
_entry.id   44d933d324ea3426b2d2903579a90dd1
#
_cell.length_a   1.000
_cell.length_b   1.000
_cell.length_c   1.000
_cell.angle_alpha   90.00
_cell.angle_beta   90.00
_cell.angle_gamma   90.00
#
_symmetry.space_group_name_H-M   'P 1'
#
loop_
_entity.id
_entity.type
_entity.pdbx_description
1 polymer ?
#
loop_
_entity_poly.entity_id
_entity_poly.type
_entity_poly.pdbx_seq_one_letter_code
_entity_poly.pdbx_strand_id
1 'polypeptide(L)'
;LRTRRCAQGSSGSACRVCKLRNKCLGIHRFKPIGSYPVAVFKLIRRVAIVLVILYASLFALTKVIHYPEPIAAIRLGLAPASKTPDLMPFHYIVAAPSTFAPWKNGNSESVQNVKYDGKRITFDDFLKATSTNAFMIIRDGKITYESYLNGKSQSTILPSYSVAKTMTSLVIGQLIDEGKIKESDAFVSILPEFKAGTSFDKVTIKDLLDMNSGIGVSDNYPSGPSGWGVAIAQVYASTDVNWWLMHNRKMREEPGTFPEYRSVNTQMLGLIIQKITGRSLSDEFTDRIWQPVGAEHDATWNVDHKGGFEKAFCCFNATARDYARVGQALMSGTPKIASKAWKTRLSTPAVKLDYGWGYSAQMWHPYPGINLMLGLHGQYIYQDVA
;
A
#
# COMPACT_ATOMS: atom_id res chain seq x y z
N LEU A 1 4.41 -46.72 -38.71
CA LEU A 1 4.72 -47.46 -39.95
C LEU A 1 4.72 -48.97 -39.73
N ARG A 2 3.96 -49.65 -40.56
CA ARG A 2 3.89 -51.06 -40.87
C ARG A 2 3.04 -51.98 -39.98
N THR A 3 1.83 -52.12 -40.49
CA THR A 3 0.96 -53.30 -40.49
C THR A 3 1.66 -54.58 -40.87
N ARG A 4 1.35 -55.69 -40.17
CA ARG A 4 1.31 -57.01 -40.81
C ARG A 4 0.12 -57.83 -40.27
N ARG A 5 -0.79 -58.14 -41.17
CA ARG A 5 -1.81 -59.19 -41.10
C ARG A 5 -1.06 -60.56 -41.17
N CYS A 6 -1.60 -61.55 -40.44
CA CYS A 6 -1.43 -62.94 -40.89
C CYS A 6 -2.75 -63.68 -40.75
N ALA A 7 -2.98 -64.47 -41.79
CA ALA A 7 -4.21 -65.08 -42.17
C ALA A 7 -4.47 -66.41 -41.44
N GLN A 8 -5.71 -66.84 -41.62
CA GLN A 8 -6.30 -68.14 -41.27
C GLN A 8 -5.55 -69.31 -41.86
N GLY A 9 -5.54 -70.41 -41.12
CA GLY A 9 -5.21 -71.76 -41.62
C GLY A 9 -5.76 -72.83 -40.68
N SER A 10 -6.61 -73.63 -41.21
CA SER A 10 -7.47 -74.68 -40.67
C SER A 10 -6.73 -75.97 -40.21
N SER A 11 -7.50 -76.77 -39.49
CA SER A 11 -7.45 -78.22 -39.32
C SER A 11 -6.75 -78.79 -38.09
N GLY A 12 -7.54 -79.27 -37.21
CA GLY A 12 -7.77 -80.56 -36.62
C GLY A 12 -6.58 -81.38 -36.07
N SER A 13 -6.65 -81.70 -34.81
CA SER A 13 -6.52 -83.05 -34.26
C SER A 13 -6.40 -83.03 -32.74
N ALA A 14 -7.14 -83.87 -32.10
CA ALA A 14 -7.22 -84.10 -30.69
C ALA A 14 -5.92 -84.70 -30.11
N CYS A 15 -5.55 -84.30 -28.93
CA CYS A 15 -4.79 -85.20 -28.02
C CYS A 15 -5.10 -84.80 -26.55
N ARG A 16 -5.23 -85.91 -25.82
CA ARG A 16 -5.76 -85.97 -24.44
C ARG A 16 -4.76 -85.54 -23.37
N VAL A 17 -5.35 -85.04 -22.30
CA VAL A 17 -5.00 -85.31 -20.88
C VAL A 17 -3.68 -84.69 -20.39
N CYS A 18 -3.80 -83.69 -19.56
CA CYS A 18 -3.07 -83.72 -18.26
C CYS A 18 -3.86 -82.87 -17.25
N LYS A 19 -4.36 -83.52 -16.21
CA LYS A 19 -4.87 -82.89 -14.98
C LYS A 19 -3.69 -82.35 -14.17
N LEU A 20 -3.59 -81.05 -13.93
CA LEU A 20 -2.86 -80.47 -12.80
C LEU A 20 -3.53 -79.19 -12.32
N ARG A 21 -4.01 -79.35 -11.14
CA ARG A 21 -4.38 -78.40 -10.07
C ARG A 21 -4.42 -76.92 -10.40
N ASN A 22 -5.65 -76.38 -10.41
CA ASN A 22 -6.00 -74.97 -10.20
C ASN A 22 -5.37 -74.43 -8.90
N LYS A 23 -4.45 -73.45 -9.05
CA LYS A 23 -4.34 -72.38 -8.11
C LYS A 23 -4.79 -71.13 -8.86
N CYS A 24 -6.06 -70.75 -8.69
CA CYS A 24 -6.57 -69.47 -9.11
C CYS A 24 -5.82 -68.39 -8.38
N LEU A 25 -4.99 -67.64 -9.10
CA LEU A 25 -4.57 -66.30 -8.67
C LEU A 25 -5.83 -65.46 -8.50
N GLY A 26 -6.09 -65.04 -7.27
CA GLY A 26 -7.20 -64.14 -6.94
C GLY A 26 -7.05 -62.84 -7.71
N ILE A 27 -7.89 -62.67 -8.70
CA ILE A 27 -8.13 -61.35 -9.28
C ILE A 27 -8.83 -60.55 -8.17
N HIS A 28 -8.05 -59.68 -7.51
CA HIS A 28 -8.64 -58.66 -6.66
C HIS A 28 -9.57 -57.86 -7.56
N ARG A 29 -10.86 -58.12 -7.49
CA ARG A 29 -11.90 -57.22 -7.99
C ARG A 29 -11.66 -55.92 -7.28
N PHE A 30 -11.19 -54.89 -8.01
CA PHE A 30 -11.31 -53.51 -7.58
C PHE A 30 -12.78 -53.31 -7.20
N LYS A 31 -13.04 -53.11 -5.91
CA LYS A 31 -14.35 -52.62 -5.48
C LYS A 31 -14.57 -51.32 -6.21
N PRO A 32 -15.69 -51.14 -6.93
CA PRO A 32 -16.01 -49.82 -7.49
C PRO A 32 -16.00 -48.85 -6.32
N ILE A 33 -15.33 -47.69 -6.51
CA ILE A 33 -15.35 -46.56 -5.59
C ILE A 33 -16.80 -46.35 -5.21
N GLY A 34 -17.15 -46.63 -3.94
CA GLY A 34 -18.52 -46.76 -3.47
C GLY A 34 -19.31 -45.53 -3.88
N SER A 35 -20.44 -45.76 -4.53
CA SER A 35 -21.44 -44.73 -4.75
C SER A 35 -21.80 -44.17 -3.37
N TYR A 36 -21.39 -42.92 -3.10
CA TYR A 36 -21.81 -42.21 -1.89
C TYR A 36 -23.33 -42.32 -1.78
N PRO A 37 -23.90 -42.63 -0.62
CA PRO A 37 -25.32 -42.77 -0.47
C PRO A 37 -26.01 -41.48 -0.95
N VAL A 38 -27.10 -41.61 -1.68
CA VAL A 38 -27.88 -40.49 -2.26
C VAL A 38 -28.16 -39.37 -1.23
N ALA A 39 -28.24 -39.73 0.05
CA ALA A 39 -28.37 -38.83 1.17
C ALA A 39 -27.17 -37.89 1.34
N VAL A 40 -25.94 -38.39 1.19
CA VAL A 40 -24.71 -37.59 1.28
C VAL A 40 -24.62 -36.59 0.11
N PHE A 41 -24.95 -37.02 -1.10
CA PHE A 41 -25.00 -36.12 -2.26
C PHE A 41 -26.06 -35.02 -2.08
N LYS A 42 -27.26 -35.36 -1.56
CA LYS A 42 -28.31 -34.36 -1.23
C LYS A 42 -27.84 -33.38 -0.18
N LEU A 43 -27.12 -33.85 0.86
CA LEU A 43 -26.56 -32.97 1.90
C LEU A 43 -25.50 -32.03 1.33
N ILE A 44 -24.52 -32.55 0.57
CA ILE A 44 -23.49 -31.73 -0.07
C ILE A 44 -24.12 -30.67 -0.96
N ARG A 45 -25.12 -31.04 -1.78
CA ARG A 45 -25.83 -30.06 -2.64
C ARG A 45 -26.53 -28.97 -1.81
N ARG A 46 -27.18 -29.32 -0.71
CA ARG A 46 -27.84 -28.33 0.19
C ARG A 46 -26.81 -27.40 0.82
N VAL A 47 -25.72 -27.93 1.32
CA VAL A 47 -24.63 -27.12 1.89
C VAL A 47 -24.04 -26.20 0.84
N ALA A 48 -23.77 -26.70 -0.38
CA ALA A 48 -23.26 -25.86 -1.47
C ALA A 48 -24.21 -24.72 -1.83
N ILE A 49 -25.54 -24.99 -1.91
CA ILE A 49 -26.55 -23.96 -2.17
C ILE A 49 -26.54 -22.89 -1.06
N VAL A 50 -26.49 -23.29 0.22
CA VAL A 50 -26.44 -22.37 1.35
C VAL A 50 -25.17 -21.50 1.27
N LEU A 51 -24.00 -22.10 0.99
CA LEU A 51 -22.76 -21.36 0.84
C LEU A 51 -22.81 -20.35 -0.32
N VAL A 52 -23.40 -20.73 -1.44
CA VAL A 52 -23.58 -19.81 -2.59
C VAL A 52 -24.49 -18.65 -2.22
N ILE A 53 -25.60 -18.91 -1.53
CA ILE A 53 -26.53 -17.86 -1.08
C ILE A 53 -25.84 -16.93 -0.09
N LEU A 54 -25.12 -17.46 0.90
CA LEU A 54 -24.36 -16.67 1.86
C LEU A 54 -23.32 -15.79 1.17
N TYR A 55 -22.55 -16.36 0.23
CA TYR A 55 -21.55 -15.60 -0.53
C TYR A 55 -22.21 -14.50 -1.37
N ALA A 56 -23.28 -14.81 -2.08
CA ALA A 56 -24.02 -13.83 -2.89
C ALA A 56 -24.60 -12.68 -2.03
N SER A 57 -25.13 -13.01 -0.86
CA SER A 57 -25.64 -12.00 0.09
C SER A 57 -24.52 -11.10 0.62
N LEU A 58 -23.38 -11.70 1.00
CA LEU A 58 -22.20 -10.94 1.44
C LEU A 58 -21.63 -10.09 0.30
N PHE A 59 -21.55 -10.63 -0.91
CA PHE A 59 -21.12 -9.88 -2.10
C PHE A 59 -22.03 -8.68 -2.36
N ALA A 60 -23.36 -8.86 -2.29
CA ALA A 60 -24.31 -7.75 -2.44
C ALA A 60 -24.11 -6.68 -1.35
N LEU A 61 -23.91 -7.11 -0.10
CA LEU A 61 -23.63 -6.18 1.01
C LEU A 61 -22.36 -5.36 0.75
N THR A 62 -21.26 -6.01 0.29
CA THR A 62 -20.01 -5.27 0.02
C THR A 62 -20.18 -4.21 -1.05
N LYS A 63 -21.08 -4.41 -2.03
CA LYS A 63 -21.40 -3.37 -3.03
C LYS A 63 -22.12 -2.17 -2.43
N VAL A 64 -23.06 -2.42 -1.51
CA VAL A 64 -23.82 -1.34 -0.84
C VAL A 64 -22.94 -0.47 0.05
N ILE A 65 -21.97 -1.08 0.74
CA ILE A 65 -21.06 -0.36 1.66
C ILE A 65 -19.75 0.07 0.99
N HIS A 66 -19.64 -0.02 -0.33
CA HIS A 66 -18.45 0.31 -1.11
C HIS A 66 -17.18 -0.34 -0.55
N TYR A 67 -17.26 -1.65 -0.33
CA TYR A 67 -16.16 -2.48 0.17
C TYR A 67 -15.71 -3.49 -0.91
N PRO A 68 -14.48 -3.98 -0.89
CA PRO A 68 -14.05 -5.02 -1.82
C PRO A 68 -14.90 -6.27 -1.68
N GLU A 69 -15.06 -7.01 -2.77
CA GLU A 69 -15.77 -8.28 -2.70
C GLU A 69 -15.10 -9.23 -1.67
N PRO A 70 -15.82 -10.20 -1.09
CA PRO A 70 -15.35 -10.92 0.11
C PRO A 70 -13.98 -11.58 -0.03
N ILE A 71 -13.66 -12.16 -1.20
CA ILE A 71 -12.36 -12.81 -1.43
C ILE A 71 -11.24 -11.77 -1.53
N ALA A 72 -11.47 -10.65 -2.22
CA ALA A 72 -10.50 -9.56 -2.32
C ALA A 72 -10.26 -8.91 -0.95
N ALA A 73 -11.32 -8.71 -0.15
CA ALA A 73 -11.21 -8.20 1.22
C ALA A 73 -10.34 -9.11 2.12
N ILE A 74 -10.56 -10.42 2.05
CA ILE A 74 -9.75 -11.40 2.79
C ILE A 74 -8.29 -11.36 2.32
N ARG A 75 -8.06 -11.33 1.00
CA ARG A 75 -6.70 -11.24 0.44
C ARG A 75 -5.99 -9.97 0.90
N LEU A 76 -6.67 -8.83 0.86
CA LEU A 76 -6.11 -7.55 1.31
C LEU A 76 -5.77 -7.57 2.80
N GLY A 77 -6.66 -8.14 3.64
CA GLY A 77 -6.47 -8.20 5.10
C GLY A 77 -5.40 -9.20 5.56
N LEU A 78 -5.10 -10.23 4.76
CA LEU A 78 -4.13 -11.27 5.10
C LEU A 78 -2.78 -11.12 4.39
N ALA A 79 -2.68 -10.24 3.41
CA ALA A 79 -1.47 -10.08 2.63
C ALA A 79 -0.34 -9.46 3.47
N PRO A 80 0.90 -9.92 3.29
CA PRO A 80 2.04 -9.21 3.82
C PRO A 80 2.15 -7.82 3.20
N ALA A 81 2.63 -6.85 3.97
CA ALA A 81 2.74 -5.44 3.57
C ALA A 81 3.39 -5.25 2.19
N SER A 82 4.43 -6.03 1.88
CA SER A 82 5.15 -5.96 0.60
C SER A 82 4.35 -6.42 -0.62
N LYS A 83 3.15 -7.00 -0.43
CA LYS A 83 2.28 -7.48 -1.52
C LYS A 83 1.05 -6.60 -1.75
N THR A 84 0.80 -5.63 -0.89
CA THR A 84 -0.38 -4.76 -1.01
C THR A 84 -0.42 -3.93 -2.30
N PRO A 85 0.71 -3.51 -2.92
CA PRO A 85 0.68 -2.82 -4.21
C PRO A 85 -0.07 -3.58 -5.31
N ASP A 86 0.01 -4.91 -5.30
CA ASP A 86 -0.55 -5.79 -6.34
C ASP A 86 -2.04 -6.10 -6.15
N LEU A 87 -2.63 -5.69 -5.01
CA LEU A 87 -3.99 -6.11 -4.61
C LEU A 87 -5.09 -5.08 -4.89
N MET A 88 -4.71 -3.88 -5.27
CA MET A 88 -5.64 -2.80 -5.60
C MET A 88 -5.33 -2.23 -6.99
N PRO A 89 -6.31 -1.69 -7.71
CA PRO A 89 -6.04 -0.95 -8.93
C PRO A 89 -5.14 0.26 -8.64
N PHE A 90 -4.46 0.78 -9.65
CA PHE A 90 -3.53 1.89 -9.50
C PHE A 90 -3.49 2.79 -10.72
N HIS A 91 -3.02 4.01 -10.52
CA HIS A 91 -2.54 4.91 -11.56
C HIS A 91 -1.01 4.82 -11.67
N TYR A 92 -0.49 4.98 -12.86
CA TYR A 92 0.95 5.09 -13.10
C TYR A 92 1.44 6.50 -12.78
N ILE A 93 2.69 6.54 -12.33
CA ILE A 93 3.49 7.75 -12.16
C ILE A 93 4.72 7.55 -13.02
N VAL A 94 4.79 8.27 -14.12
CA VAL A 94 5.76 8.03 -15.19
C VAL A 94 7.14 8.53 -14.78
N ALA A 95 8.16 7.70 -14.98
CA ALA A 95 9.55 8.02 -14.70
C ALA A 95 10.04 9.24 -15.50
N ALA A 96 11.14 9.81 -15.05
CA ALA A 96 11.83 10.87 -15.80
C ALA A 96 12.39 10.31 -17.12
N PRO A 97 12.53 11.17 -18.15
CA PRO A 97 13.24 10.78 -19.35
C PRO A 97 14.66 10.25 -19.02
N SER A 98 15.15 9.29 -19.79
CA SER A 98 16.46 8.66 -19.60
C SER A 98 17.67 9.61 -19.67
N THR A 99 17.44 10.88 -19.98
CA THR A 99 18.44 11.96 -19.98
C THR A 99 18.87 12.39 -18.59
N PHE A 100 18.14 12.02 -17.53
CA PHE A 100 18.54 12.32 -16.18
C PHE A 100 19.76 11.49 -15.74
N ALA A 101 20.66 12.12 -15.00
CA ALA A 101 21.86 11.47 -14.52
C ALA A 101 21.54 10.37 -13.49
N PRO A 102 22.13 9.16 -13.61
CA PRO A 102 21.98 8.13 -12.62
C PRO A 102 22.57 8.55 -11.27
N TRP A 103 22.20 7.83 -10.21
CA TRP A 103 22.83 8.01 -8.90
C TRP A 103 24.36 7.85 -9.00
N LYS A 104 25.09 8.75 -8.36
CA LYS A 104 26.54 8.62 -8.19
C LYS A 104 26.83 7.81 -6.94
N ASN A 105 27.88 6.97 -7.01
CA ASN A 105 28.41 6.30 -5.83
C ASN A 105 29.44 7.20 -5.13
N GLY A 106 29.36 7.24 -3.81
CA GLY A 106 30.37 7.81 -2.93
C GLY A 106 31.37 6.76 -2.45
N ASN A 107 32.21 7.14 -1.49
CA ASN A 107 33.05 6.19 -0.78
C ASN A 107 32.18 5.23 0.01
N SER A 108 32.46 3.93 -0.08
CA SER A 108 31.71 2.92 0.66
C SER A 108 31.79 3.17 2.17
N GLU A 109 30.64 3.15 2.81
CA GLU A 109 30.48 3.35 4.25
C GLU A 109 30.22 2.02 4.95
N SER A 110 30.94 1.72 6.02
CA SER A 110 30.65 0.58 6.88
C SER A 110 29.79 1.02 8.05
N VAL A 111 28.61 0.43 8.18
CA VAL A 111 27.74 0.72 9.31
C VAL A 111 28.20 -0.06 10.54
N GLN A 112 28.38 0.66 11.66
CA GLN A 112 28.82 0.08 12.92
C GLN A 112 27.76 -0.85 13.53
N ASN A 113 28.16 -1.68 14.48
CA ASN A 113 27.23 -2.49 15.26
C ASN A 113 26.18 -1.60 15.96
N VAL A 114 24.94 -2.06 15.97
CA VAL A 114 23.79 -1.37 16.54
C VAL A 114 23.30 -2.06 17.82
N LYS A 115 22.64 -1.31 18.70
CA LYS A 115 21.95 -1.88 19.86
C LYS A 115 20.51 -2.22 19.43
N TYR A 116 20.16 -3.49 19.51
CA TYR A 116 18.82 -4.00 19.20
C TYR A 116 18.39 -5.02 20.25
N ASP A 117 17.20 -4.88 20.79
CA ASP A 117 16.64 -5.73 21.86
C ASP A 117 17.64 -5.95 23.02
N GLY A 118 18.24 -4.85 23.49
CA GLY A 118 19.21 -4.86 24.60
C GLY A 118 20.59 -5.42 24.26
N LYS A 119 20.81 -5.98 23.07
CA LYS A 119 22.07 -6.60 22.62
C LYS A 119 22.77 -5.74 21.56
N ARG A 120 24.08 -5.85 21.48
CA ARG A 120 24.88 -5.27 20.41
C ARG A 120 25.05 -6.33 19.31
N ILE A 121 24.53 -6.05 18.13
CA ILE A 121 24.57 -6.95 16.98
C ILE A 121 25.17 -6.26 15.75
N THR A 122 25.59 -7.03 14.76
CA THR A 122 26.06 -6.47 13.49
C THR A 122 24.92 -5.76 12.78
N PHE A 123 25.26 -4.80 11.93
CA PHE A 123 24.23 -4.10 11.15
C PHE A 123 23.48 -5.06 10.20
N ASP A 124 24.18 -6.02 9.61
CA ASP A 124 23.56 -7.05 8.75
C ASP A 124 22.58 -7.93 9.53
N ASP A 125 22.92 -8.32 10.76
CA ASP A 125 22.00 -9.07 11.62
C ASP A 125 20.79 -8.24 12.02
N PHE A 126 20.98 -6.93 12.25
CA PHE A 126 19.88 -6.00 12.50
C PHE A 126 18.92 -5.93 11.30
N LEU A 127 19.44 -5.75 10.07
CA LEU A 127 18.63 -5.70 8.86
C LEU A 127 17.82 -7.01 8.65
N LYS A 128 18.42 -8.17 8.96
CA LYS A 128 17.73 -9.46 8.91
C LYS A 128 16.66 -9.57 10.00
N ALA A 129 17.00 -9.23 11.25
CA ALA A 129 16.09 -9.30 12.40
C ALA A 129 14.87 -8.41 12.25
N THR A 130 15.00 -7.28 11.57
CA THR A 130 13.90 -6.33 11.26
C THR A 130 13.19 -6.64 9.95
N SER A 131 13.52 -7.75 9.27
CA SER A 131 12.95 -8.12 7.96
C SER A 131 13.06 -6.99 6.92
N THR A 132 14.14 -6.22 6.97
CA THR A 132 14.38 -5.10 6.05
C THR A 132 14.49 -5.58 4.61
N ASN A 133 13.81 -4.92 3.69
CA ASN A 133 13.84 -5.24 2.26
C ASN A 133 14.89 -4.44 1.49
N ALA A 134 15.08 -3.17 1.85
CA ALA A 134 16.07 -2.29 1.25
C ALA A 134 16.54 -1.28 2.31
N PHE A 135 17.83 -0.95 2.28
CA PHE A 135 18.41 0.08 3.13
C PHE A 135 19.46 0.86 2.33
N MET A 136 19.44 2.20 2.43
CA MET A 136 20.36 3.07 1.73
C MET A 136 20.86 4.20 2.64
N ILE A 137 22.11 4.59 2.46
CA ILE A 137 22.68 5.82 3.03
C ILE A 137 23.16 6.70 1.87
N ILE A 138 22.78 7.97 1.94
CA ILE A 138 23.16 8.99 0.98
C ILE A 138 23.89 10.10 1.73
N ARG A 139 25.10 10.42 1.28
CA ARG A 139 25.93 11.51 1.76
C ARG A 139 26.27 12.43 0.58
N ASP A 140 26.01 13.71 0.74
CA ASP A 140 26.31 14.73 -0.28
C ASP A 140 25.83 14.36 -1.68
N GLY A 141 24.61 13.79 -1.77
CA GLY A 141 23.99 13.38 -3.02
C GLY A 141 24.58 12.13 -3.67
N LYS A 142 25.36 11.33 -2.93
CA LYS A 142 25.97 10.08 -3.40
C LYS A 142 25.54 8.92 -2.51
N ILE A 143 25.35 7.76 -3.13
CA ILE A 143 25.08 6.51 -2.40
C ILE A 143 26.40 6.04 -1.78
N THR A 144 26.45 5.97 -0.44
CA THR A 144 27.61 5.46 0.33
C THR A 144 27.37 4.07 0.90
N TYR A 145 26.09 3.68 1.05
CA TYR A 145 25.67 2.32 1.42
C TYR A 145 24.37 1.97 0.74
N GLU A 146 24.26 0.75 0.25
CA GLU A 146 23.04 0.23 -0.36
C GLU A 146 22.98 -1.29 -0.16
N SER A 147 21.86 -1.78 0.35
CA SER A 147 21.62 -3.21 0.58
C SER A 147 20.17 -3.58 0.26
N TYR A 148 20.00 -4.75 -0.36
CA TYR A 148 18.71 -5.36 -0.68
C TYR A 148 18.66 -6.78 -0.14
N LEU A 149 17.58 -7.11 0.57
CA LEU A 149 17.40 -8.40 1.24
C LEU A 149 16.07 -9.03 0.78
N ASN A 150 15.80 -10.25 1.24
CA ASN A 150 14.54 -10.97 0.99
C ASN A 150 14.21 -11.08 -0.51
N GLY A 151 15.23 -11.28 -1.36
CA GLY A 151 15.06 -11.40 -2.81
C GLY A 151 14.65 -10.08 -3.51
N LYS A 152 14.84 -8.94 -2.85
CA LYS A 152 14.62 -7.62 -3.46
C LYS A 152 15.86 -7.13 -4.19
N SER A 153 15.66 -6.16 -5.09
CA SER A 153 16.68 -5.54 -5.91
C SER A 153 16.45 -4.03 -6.06
N GLN A 154 17.34 -3.35 -6.73
CA GLN A 154 17.25 -1.91 -7.04
C GLN A 154 15.95 -1.54 -7.77
N SER A 155 15.45 -2.45 -8.62
CA SER A 155 14.22 -2.25 -9.41
C SER A 155 12.95 -2.76 -8.72
N THR A 156 13.05 -3.27 -7.50
CA THR A 156 11.87 -3.76 -6.79
C THR A 156 11.00 -2.61 -6.32
N ILE A 157 9.74 -2.61 -6.72
CA ILE A 157 8.73 -1.67 -6.25
C ILE A 157 8.33 -2.04 -4.81
N LEU A 158 8.42 -1.08 -3.90
CA LEU A 158 8.14 -1.21 -2.47
C LEU A 158 7.03 -0.24 -2.06
N PRO A 159 6.10 -0.64 -1.18
CA PRO A 159 5.02 0.23 -0.73
C PRO A 159 5.52 1.32 0.21
N SER A 160 4.95 2.51 0.10
CA SER A 160 5.27 3.66 0.94
C SER A 160 4.57 3.65 2.29
N TYR A 161 3.37 3.08 2.35
CA TYR A 161 2.42 3.39 3.41
C TYR A 161 2.39 4.91 3.68
N SER A 162 2.43 5.35 4.91
CA SER A 162 2.24 6.77 5.24
C SER A 162 3.37 7.71 4.79
N VAL A 163 4.45 7.23 4.21
CA VAL A 163 5.40 8.10 3.48
C VAL A 163 4.69 8.87 2.36
N ALA A 164 3.64 8.30 1.76
CA ALA A 164 2.78 8.95 0.78
C ALA A 164 2.18 10.28 1.27
N LYS A 165 1.98 10.45 2.57
CA LYS A 165 1.41 11.68 3.13
C LYS A 165 2.29 12.90 2.84
N THR A 166 3.59 12.76 3.01
CA THR A 166 4.52 13.85 2.67
C THR A 166 4.57 14.07 1.15
N MET A 167 4.46 13.00 0.34
CA MET A 167 4.40 13.12 -1.12
C MET A 167 3.17 13.96 -1.55
N THR A 168 2.00 13.71 -0.95
CA THR A 168 0.78 14.51 -1.17
C THR A 168 0.99 15.97 -0.72
N SER A 169 1.64 16.18 0.43
CA SER A 169 1.95 17.51 0.97
C SER A 169 2.84 18.34 0.06
N LEU A 170 3.78 17.71 -0.66
CA LEU A 170 4.64 18.43 -1.62
C LEU A 170 3.82 19.05 -2.74
N VAL A 171 2.81 18.36 -3.25
CA VAL A 171 1.91 18.91 -4.27
C VAL A 171 1.05 20.05 -3.68
N ILE A 172 0.49 19.86 -2.49
CA ILE A 172 -0.26 20.93 -1.78
C ILE A 172 0.61 22.18 -1.59
N GLY A 173 1.87 22.02 -1.19
CA GLY A 173 2.79 23.14 -1.01
C GLY A 173 3.01 23.94 -2.29
N GLN A 174 3.14 23.28 -3.43
CA GLN A 174 3.26 23.97 -4.72
C GLN A 174 1.96 24.69 -5.10
N LEU A 175 0.79 24.12 -4.83
CA LEU A 175 -0.48 24.80 -5.08
C LEU A 175 -0.68 26.04 -4.17
N ILE A 176 -0.16 26.01 -2.94
CA ILE A 176 -0.12 27.18 -2.05
C ILE A 176 0.86 28.24 -2.59
N ASP A 177 2.06 27.83 -3.00
CA ASP A 177 3.06 28.73 -3.59
C ASP A 177 2.55 29.39 -4.87
N GLU A 178 1.72 28.71 -5.65
CA GLU A 178 1.04 29.21 -6.85
C GLU A 178 -0.16 30.11 -6.52
N GLY A 179 -0.52 30.25 -5.26
CA GLY A 179 -1.67 31.06 -4.81
C GLY A 179 -3.04 30.46 -5.17
N LYS A 180 -3.09 29.19 -5.58
CA LYS A 180 -4.35 28.51 -5.94
C LYS A 180 -5.20 28.15 -4.74
N ILE A 181 -4.57 27.92 -3.58
CA ILE A 181 -5.19 27.64 -2.29
C ILE A 181 -4.38 28.28 -1.18
N LYS A 182 -4.99 28.45 -0.01
CA LYS A 182 -4.34 28.96 1.21
C LYS A 182 -4.52 27.97 2.35
N GLU A 183 -3.56 27.89 3.26
CA GLU A 183 -3.70 27.06 4.46
C GLU A 183 -4.94 27.41 5.30
N SER A 184 -5.40 28.68 5.24
CA SER A 184 -6.60 29.18 5.94
C SER A 184 -7.92 28.83 5.26
N ASP A 185 -7.90 28.30 4.05
CA ASP A 185 -9.13 27.98 3.33
C ASP A 185 -9.82 26.78 3.99
N ALA A 186 -11.13 26.88 4.21
CA ALA A 186 -11.90 25.76 4.69
C ALA A 186 -11.99 24.67 3.61
N PHE A 187 -11.81 23.42 4.01
CA PHE A 187 -11.91 22.28 3.09
C PHE A 187 -13.19 22.30 2.25
N VAL A 188 -14.33 22.59 2.88
CA VAL A 188 -15.64 22.61 2.23
C VAL A 188 -15.87 23.84 1.34
N SER A 189 -14.99 24.84 1.35
CA SER A 189 -15.04 25.93 0.37
C SER A 189 -14.56 25.49 -1.00
N ILE A 190 -13.70 24.48 -1.04
CA ILE A 190 -13.14 23.87 -2.25
C ILE A 190 -14.00 22.66 -2.68
N LEU A 191 -14.48 21.89 -1.73
CA LEU A 191 -15.28 20.67 -1.93
C LEU A 191 -16.66 20.82 -1.23
N PRO A 192 -17.57 21.67 -1.76
CA PRO A 192 -18.82 22.02 -1.10
C PRO A 192 -19.78 20.84 -0.92
N GLU A 193 -19.62 19.77 -1.69
CA GLU A 193 -20.36 18.52 -1.56
C GLU A 193 -20.12 17.81 -0.21
N PHE A 194 -19.02 18.16 0.47
CA PHE A 194 -18.71 17.62 1.80
C PHE A 194 -19.33 18.40 2.96
N LYS A 195 -20.00 19.52 2.74
CA LYS A 195 -20.64 20.29 3.81
C LYS A 195 -21.53 19.40 4.68
N ALA A 196 -21.37 19.52 5.99
CA ALA A 196 -22.09 18.73 7.00
C ALA A 196 -23.02 19.56 7.88
N GLY A 197 -22.93 20.89 7.87
CA GLY A 197 -23.67 21.77 8.76
C GLY A 197 -23.18 21.71 10.23
N THR A 198 -21.95 21.28 10.45
CA THR A 198 -21.33 21.12 11.78
C THR A 198 -19.96 21.81 11.82
N SER A 199 -19.20 21.64 12.91
CA SER A 199 -17.82 22.12 12.99
C SER A 199 -16.90 21.51 11.95
N PHE A 200 -17.27 20.40 11.30
CA PHE A 200 -16.57 19.85 10.14
C PHE A 200 -16.40 20.92 9.04
N ASP A 201 -17.35 21.79 8.83
CA ASP A 201 -17.31 22.83 7.79
C ASP A 201 -16.28 23.93 8.07
N LYS A 202 -15.71 23.96 9.29
CA LYS A 202 -14.65 24.89 9.69
C LYS A 202 -13.24 24.34 9.52
N VAL A 203 -13.10 23.02 9.19
CA VAL A 203 -11.79 22.39 9.01
C VAL A 203 -11.03 23.07 7.89
N THR A 204 -9.85 23.58 8.19
CA THR A 204 -8.99 24.27 7.24
C THR A 204 -7.97 23.33 6.60
N ILE A 205 -7.37 23.73 5.48
CA ILE A 205 -6.23 23.03 4.88
C ILE A 205 -5.08 22.89 5.88
N LYS A 206 -4.85 23.92 6.72
CA LYS A 206 -3.86 23.87 7.81
C LYS A 206 -4.16 22.76 8.81
N ASP A 207 -5.41 22.62 9.24
CA ASP A 207 -5.81 21.58 10.17
C ASP A 207 -5.59 20.17 9.59
N LEU A 208 -5.84 20.00 8.28
CA LEU A 208 -5.57 18.75 7.58
C LEU A 208 -4.06 18.46 7.51
N LEU A 209 -3.24 19.47 7.17
CA LEU A 209 -1.78 19.37 7.06
C LEU A 209 -1.12 19.02 8.39
N ASP A 210 -1.60 19.60 9.50
CA ASP A 210 -1.01 19.46 10.83
C ASP A 210 -1.70 18.40 11.69
N MET A 211 -2.56 17.54 11.09
CA MET A 211 -3.29 16.49 11.83
C MET A 211 -4.15 17.02 12.99
N ASN A 212 -4.72 18.22 12.82
CA ASN A 212 -5.47 18.92 13.87
C ASN A 212 -6.94 19.17 13.49
N SER A 213 -7.52 18.31 12.63
CA SER A 213 -8.85 18.50 12.07
C SER A 213 -9.99 18.24 13.05
N GLY A 214 -9.78 17.46 14.11
CA GLY A 214 -10.86 17.05 15.03
C GLY A 214 -11.84 16.01 14.49
N ILE A 215 -11.66 15.49 13.26
CA ILE A 215 -12.52 14.49 12.64
C ILE A 215 -12.46 13.18 13.43
N GLY A 216 -13.60 12.56 13.73
CA GLY A 216 -13.73 11.38 14.58
C GLY A 216 -13.25 10.05 13.97
N VAL A 217 -12.33 10.08 13.01
CA VAL A 217 -11.69 8.93 12.41
C VAL A 217 -10.22 8.89 12.85
N SER A 218 -9.90 7.95 13.72
CA SER A 218 -8.54 7.78 14.30
C SER A 218 -7.78 6.67 13.59
N ASP A 219 -6.47 6.83 13.49
CA ASP A 219 -5.55 5.77 13.05
C ASP A 219 -5.11 4.88 14.24
N ASN A 220 -5.52 5.20 15.45
CA ASN A 220 -5.24 4.39 16.64
C ASN A 220 -6.23 3.24 16.74
N TYR A 221 -5.82 2.05 16.32
CA TYR A 221 -6.64 0.84 16.30
C TYR A 221 -5.83 -0.41 16.68
N PRO A 222 -6.51 -1.48 17.18
CA PRO A 222 -5.84 -2.74 17.48
C PRO A 222 -5.21 -3.38 16.25
N SER A 223 -4.07 -4.04 16.44
CA SER A 223 -3.43 -4.84 15.38
C SER A 223 -4.20 -6.14 15.10
N GLY A 224 -4.01 -6.69 13.90
CA GLY A 224 -4.59 -7.97 13.48
C GLY A 224 -6.10 -7.91 13.19
N PRO A 225 -6.80 -9.06 13.23
CA PRO A 225 -8.21 -9.15 12.82
C PRO A 225 -9.16 -8.23 13.58
N SER A 226 -8.87 -7.92 14.84
CA SER A 226 -9.67 -6.98 15.63
C SER A 226 -9.68 -5.55 15.10
N GLY A 227 -8.66 -5.18 14.30
CA GLY A 227 -8.58 -3.87 13.64
C GLY A 227 -9.34 -3.76 12.31
N TRP A 228 -9.78 -4.86 11.71
CA TRP A 228 -10.38 -4.85 10.38
C TRP A 228 -11.71 -4.08 10.29
N GLY A 229 -12.46 -4.04 11.37
CA GLY A 229 -13.73 -3.32 11.43
C GLY A 229 -13.62 -1.84 11.77
N VAL A 230 -12.44 -1.31 12.08
CA VAL A 230 -12.29 0.09 12.47
C VAL A 230 -12.26 1.02 11.25
N ALA A 231 -12.61 2.28 11.47
CA ALA A 231 -12.84 3.25 10.40
C ALA A 231 -11.66 3.43 9.45
N ILE A 232 -10.42 3.45 9.95
CA ILE A 232 -9.23 3.58 9.08
C ILE A 232 -9.03 2.36 8.17
N ALA A 233 -9.29 1.14 8.68
CA ALA A 233 -9.22 -0.06 7.84
C ALA A 233 -10.32 -0.06 6.77
N GLN A 234 -11.48 0.48 7.10
CA GLN A 234 -12.59 0.63 6.15
C GLN A 234 -12.22 1.60 5.02
N VAL A 235 -11.67 2.79 5.30
CA VAL A 235 -11.25 3.72 4.25
C VAL A 235 -10.09 3.17 3.44
N TYR A 236 -9.16 2.45 4.08
CA TYR A 236 -8.06 1.77 3.37
C TYR A 236 -8.58 0.74 2.36
N ALA A 237 -9.59 -0.03 2.73
CA ALA A 237 -10.20 -1.03 1.87
C ALA A 237 -11.29 -0.47 0.94
N SER A 238 -11.87 0.72 1.23
CA SER A 238 -12.99 1.28 0.47
C SER A 238 -12.75 1.28 -1.04
N THR A 239 -13.78 0.93 -1.79
CA THR A 239 -13.83 1.04 -3.26
C THR A 239 -14.47 2.35 -3.74
N ASP A 240 -14.77 3.27 -2.82
CA ASP A 240 -15.23 4.63 -3.08
C ASP A 240 -14.91 5.49 -1.85
N VAL A 241 -13.74 6.13 -1.89
CA VAL A 241 -13.27 6.96 -0.76
C VAL A 241 -14.10 8.21 -0.56
N ASN A 242 -14.70 8.77 -1.62
CA ASN A 242 -15.57 9.94 -1.53
C ASN A 242 -16.86 9.59 -0.79
N TRP A 243 -17.51 8.51 -1.20
CA TRP A 243 -18.70 8.00 -0.52
C TRP A 243 -18.40 7.73 0.97
N TRP A 244 -17.27 7.06 1.23
CA TRP A 244 -16.89 6.73 2.60
C TRP A 244 -16.68 7.99 3.45
N LEU A 245 -15.95 8.99 2.95
CA LEU A 245 -15.71 10.24 3.65
C LEU A 245 -17.00 11.02 3.91
N MET A 246 -17.91 11.09 2.91
CA MET A 246 -19.21 11.75 3.07
C MET A 246 -20.07 11.11 4.17
N HIS A 247 -19.89 9.82 4.47
CA HIS A 247 -20.63 9.11 5.52
C HIS A 247 -19.89 9.12 6.88
N ASN A 248 -18.65 9.63 6.94
CA ASN A 248 -17.82 9.62 8.16
C ASN A 248 -17.33 11.02 8.55
N ARG A 249 -18.24 12.02 8.56
CA ARG A 249 -17.98 13.45 8.87
C ARG A 249 -18.22 13.83 10.33
N LYS A 250 -18.40 12.84 11.22
CA LYS A 250 -18.61 13.11 12.65
C LYS A 250 -17.32 13.71 13.23
N MET A 251 -17.50 14.81 13.96
CA MET A 251 -16.40 15.43 14.71
C MET A 251 -16.29 14.80 16.10
N ARG A 252 -15.06 14.67 16.60
CA ARG A 252 -14.77 14.28 17.98
C ARG A 252 -14.34 15.49 18.79
N GLU A 253 -13.54 16.37 18.18
CA GLU A 253 -13.10 17.64 18.75
C GLU A 253 -13.37 18.81 17.77
N GLU A 254 -13.28 20.05 18.26
CA GLU A 254 -13.29 21.24 17.39
C GLU A 254 -11.98 21.31 16.58
N PRO A 255 -12.02 21.73 15.31
CA PRO A 255 -10.83 21.93 14.50
C PRO A 255 -9.81 22.84 15.21
N GLY A 256 -8.53 22.50 15.12
CA GLY A 256 -7.45 23.27 15.70
C GLY A 256 -7.19 23.05 17.20
N THR A 257 -7.95 22.19 17.88
CA THR A 257 -7.87 22.07 19.35
C THR A 257 -7.11 20.85 19.87
N PHE A 258 -7.16 19.72 19.13
CA PHE A 258 -6.54 18.47 19.57
C PHE A 258 -5.86 17.74 18.39
N PRO A 259 -4.54 17.84 18.30
CA PRO A 259 -3.81 17.16 17.25
C PRO A 259 -3.76 15.64 17.48
N GLU A 260 -4.17 14.88 16.47
CA GLU A 260 -4.12 13.42 16.46
C GLU A 260 -3.88 12.93 15.03
N TYR A 261 -3.02 11.93 14.89
CA TYR A 261 -2.71 11.36 13.59
C TYR A 261 -3.94 10.70 12.95
N ARG A 262 -4.37 11.25 11.81
CA ARG A 262 -5.59 10.82 11.11
C ARG A 262 -5.36 10.77 9.60
N SER A 263 -5.29 9.58 9.04
CA SER A 263 -5.04 9.39 7.60
C SER A 263 -6.11 10.03 6.72
N VAL A 264 -7.34 10.17 7.19
CA VAL A 264 -8.41 10.86 6.44
C VAL A 264 -8.08 12.30 6.09
N ASN A 265 -7.26 12.99 6.91
CA ASN A 265 -6.81 14.35 6.63
C ASN A 265 -6.05 14.40 5.30
N THR A 266 -5.13 13.47 5.10
CA THR A 266 -4.36 13.39 3.84
C THR A 266 -5.23 12.97 2.66
N GLN A 267 -6.22 12.10 2.87
CA GLN A 267 -7.15 11.76 1.80
C GLN A 267 -7.91 13.00 1.31
N MET A 268 -8.34 13.88 2.22
CA MET A 268 -8.98 15.14 1.85
C MET A 268 -8.03 16.08 1.09
N LEU A 269 -6.75 16.13 1.46
CA LEU A 269 -5.74 16.89 0.70
C LEU A 269 -5.60 16.34 -0.73
N GLY A 270 -5.63 15.01 -0.93
CA GLY A 270 -5.64 14.41 -2.26
C GLY A 270 -6.83 14.82 -3.11
N LEU A 271 -8.03 14.89 -2.51
CA LEU A 271 -9.25 15.35 -3.19
C LEU A 271 -9.18 16.85 -3.55
N ILE A 272 -8.59 17.69 -2.69
CA ILE A 272 -8.34 19.10 -2.97
C ILE A 272 -7.44 19.25 -4.20
N ILE A 273 -6.34 18.49 -4.28
CA ILE A 273 -5.44 18.53 -5.43
C ILE A 273 -6.23 18.30 -6.72
N GLN A 274 -6.98 17.19 -6.79
CA GLN A 274 -7.75 16.85 -7.97
C GLN A 274 -8.82 17.92 -8.31
N LYS A 275 -9.48 18.46 -7.30
CA LYS A 275 -10.50 19.51 -7.51
C LYS A 275 -9.93 20.79 -8.10
N ILE A 276 -8.78 21.24 -7.57
CA ILE A 276 -8.13 22.50 -7.97
C ILE A 276 -7.44 22.38 -9.33
N THR A 277 -6.86 21.22 -9.63
CA THR A 277 -6.07 21.04 -10.86
C THR A 277 -6.88 20.43 -12.01
N GLY A 278 -7.98 19.74 -11.71
CA GLY A 278 -8.75 18.95 -12.67
C GLY A 278 -8.02 17.66 -13.12
N ARG A 279 -6.90 17.30 -12.47
CA ARG A 279 -6.05 16.16 -12.80
C ARG A 279 -5.91 15.22 -11.60
N SER A 280 -5.54 13.98 -11.86
CA SER A 280 -5.27 13.00 -10.80
C SER A 280 -4.07 13.43 -9.93
N LEU A 281 -4.04 12.98 -8.67
CA LEU A 281 -2.86 13.18 -7.81
C LEU A 281 -1.61 12.55 -8.43
N SER A 282 -1.75 11.40 -9.10
CA SER A 282 -0.65 10.72 -9.78
C SER A 282 -0.06 11.55 -10.93
N ASP A 283 -0.91 12.20 -11.74
CA ASP A 283 -0.45 13.07 -12.83
C ASP A 283 0.26 14.33 -12.28
N GLU A 284 -0.34 14.97 -11.28
CA GLU A 284 0.27 16.15 -10.65
C GLU A 284 1.60 15.80 -9.97
N PHE A 285 1.68 14.64 -9.30
CA PHE A 285 2.91 14.19 -8.69
C PHE A 285 3.97 13.83 -9.73
N THR A 286 3.57 13.21 -10.86
CA THR A 286 4.46 12.93 -11.99
C THR A 286 5.18 14.18 -12.46
N ASP A 287 4.42 15.20 -12.82
CA ASP A 287 4.96 16.40 -13.47
C ASP A 287 5.69 17.33 -12.48
N ARG A 288 5.20 17.40 -11.25
CA ARG A 288 5.69 18.35 -10.24
C ARG A 288 6.85 17.83 -9.41
N ILE A 289 6.91 16.52 -9.22
CA ILE A 289 7.84 15.90 -8.27
C ILE A 289 8.67 14.80 -8.93
N TRP A 290 8.02 13.78 -9.50
CA TRP A 290 8.67 12.53 -9.89
C TRP A 290 9.63 12.70 -11.05
N GLN A 291 9.19 13.32 -12.12
CA GLN A 291 10.08 13.62 -13.26
C GLN A 291 11.15 14.66 -12.91
N PRO A 292 10.83 15.79 -12.24
CA PRO A 292 11.83 16.74 -11.80
C PRO A 292 12.95 16.15 -10.93
N VAL A 293 12.68 15.19 -10.04
CA VAL A 293 13.75 14.56 -9.25
C VAL A 293 14.58 13.55 -10.04
N GLY A 294 14.22 13.27 -11.28
CA GLY A 294 14.90 12.30 -12.13
C GLY A 294 14.67 10.86 -11.71
N ALA A 295 13.43 10.52 -11.31
CA ALA A 295 13.09 9.15 -10.96
C ALA A 295 13.42 8.17 -12.10
N GLU A 296 14.09 7.06 -11.77
CA GLU A 296 14.64 6.11 -12.75
C GLU A 296 13.58 5.11 -13.22
N HIS A 297 12.57 4.86 -12.39
CA HIS A 297 11.53 3.86 -12.64
C HIS A 297 10.15 4.48 -12.52
N ASP A 298 9.20 3.93 -13.27
CA ASP A 298 7.80 4.20 -13.05
C ASP A 298 7.40 3.77 -11.64
N ALA A 299 6.54 4.58 -11.04
CA ALA A 299 5.91 4.29 -9.78
C ALA A 299 4.41 4.05 -9.98
N THR A 300 3.72 3.64 -8.93
CA THR A 300 2.27 3.49 -8.95
C THR A 300 1.65 4.12 -7.70
N TRP A 301 0.42 4.59 -7.82
CA TRP A 301 -0.39 4.97 -6.67
C TRP A 301 -1.70 4.19 -6.72
N ASN A 302 -1.96 3.36 -5.69
CA ASN A 302 -3.20 2.60 -5.68
C ASN A 302 -4.41 3.51 -5.51
N VAL A 303 -5.47 3.16 -6.23
CA VAL A 303 -6.74 3.88 -6.24
C VAL A 303 -7.83 3.02 -5.58
N ASP A 304 -8.95 3.64 -5.23
CA ASP A 304 -10.07 2.96 -4.61
C ASP A 304 -10.79 2.01 -5.57
N HIS A 305 -10.93 2.40 -6.84
CA HIS A 305 -11.42 1.56 -7.92
C HIS A 305 -10.73 1.96 -9.24
N LYS A 306 -10.92 1.18 -10.30
CA LYS A 306 -10.32 1.48 -11.61
C LYS A 306 -10.80 2.85 -12.12
N GLY A 307 -9.84 3.77 -12.31
CA GLY A 307 -10.09 5.15 -12.71
C GLY A 307 -10.65 6.04 -11.59
N GLY A 308 -10.59 5.57 -10.34
CA GLY A 308 -11.03 6.31 -9.16
C GLY A 308 -9.97 7.22 -8.56
N PHE A 309 -10.07 7.49 -7.26
CA PHE A 309 -9.20 8.41 -6.54
C PHE A 309 -8.04 7.66 -5.90
N GLU A 310 -6.85 8.27 -5.94
CA GLU A 310 -5.69 7.77 -5.20
C GLU A 310 -5.98 7.74 -3.71
N LYS A 311 -5.52 6.67 -3.05
CA LYS A 311 -5.45 6.60 -1.60
C LYS A 311 -4.26 7.46 -1.13
N ALA A 312 -4.48 8.77 -1.08
CA ALA A 312 -3.46 9.81 -0.91
C ALA A 312 -2.65 9.65 0.39
N PHE A 313 -3.25 9.03 1.41
CA PHE A 313 -2.63 8.82 2.73
C PHE A 313 -1.68 7.63 2.80
N CYS A 314 -1.67 6.78 1.76
CA CYS A 314 -0.85 5.58 1.64
C CYS A 314 -0.58 5.24 0.17
N CYS A 315 -0.08 4.03 -0.04
CA CYS A 315 -0.33 3.28 -1.26
C CYS A 315 0.35 3.86 -2.53
N PHE A 316 1.30 4.77 -2.35
CA PHE A 316 2.32 5.12 -3.33
C PHE A 316 3.41 4.05 -3.31
N ASN A 317 3.87 3.56 -4.45
CA ASN A 317 4.76 2.43 -4.56
C ASN A 317 5.88 2.73 -5.56
N ALA A 318 7.12 2.63 -5.11
CA ALA A 318 8.29 2.99 -5.90
C ALA A 318 9.52 2.17 -5.51
N THR A 319 10.63 2.34 -6.24
CA THR A 319 11.91 1.76 -5.84
C THR A 319 12.52 2.53 -4.66
N ALA A 320 13.41 1.88 -3.89
CA ALA A 320 14.11 2.54 -2.80
C ALA A 320 14.94 3.74 -3.30
N ARG A 321 15.61 3.59 -4.45
CA ARG A 321 16.41 4.66 -5.07
C ARG A 321 15.58 5.88 -5.44
N ASP A 322 14.37 5.65 -5.95
CA ASP A 322 13.52 6.75 -6.39
C ASP A 322 12.87 7.47 -5.20
N TYR A 323 12.52 6.75 -4.12
CA TYR A 323 12.17 7.40 -2.84
C TYR A 323 13.31 8.30 -2.34
N ALA A 324 14.54 7.82 -2.42
CA ALA A 324 15.71 8.56 -1.99
C ALA A 324 15.93 9.84 -2.81
N ARG A 325 15.58 9.86 -4.13
CA ARG A 325 15.64 11.07 -4.95
C ARG A 325 14.76 12.19 -4.42
N VAL A 326 13.55 11.88 -4.00
CA VAL A 326 12.65 12.87 -3.38
C VAL A 326 13.26 13.40 -2.07
N GLY A 327 13.76 12.51 -1.22
CA GLY A 327 14.47 12.90 0.01
C GLY A 327 15.67 13.81 -0.26
N GLN A 328 16.51 13.44 -1.21
CA GLN A 328 17.70 14.22 -1.59
C GLN A 328 17.34 15.59 -2.16
N ALA A 329 16.31 15.70 -3.00
CA ALA A 329 15.86 16.96 -3.56
C ALA A 329 15.36 17.93 -2.48
N LEU A 330 14.68 17.43 -1.45
CA LEU A 330 14.27 18.24 -0.31
C LEU A 330 15.47 18.76 0.49
N MET A 331 16.48 17.91 0.70
CA MET A 331 17.69 18.30 1.42
C MET A 331 18.54 19.32 0.65
N SER A 332 18.92 18.99 -0.58
CA SER A 332 19.77 19.82 -1.41
C SER A 332 19.06 21.09 -1.95
N GLY A 333 17.73 21.04 -2.07
CA GLY A 333 16.95 22.08 -2.74
C GLY A 333 17.08 22.07 -4.26
N THR A 334 17.69 21.07 -4.84
CA THR A 334 17.87 20.88 -6.28
C THR A 334 17.61 19.42 -6.65
N PRO A 335 16.69 19.13 -7.59
CA PRO A 335 15.77 20.09 -8.23
C PRO A 335 14.80 20.72 -7.24
N LYS A 336 14.24 21.86 -7.62
CA LYS A 336 13.31 22.61 -6.76
C LYS A 336 11.91 21.98 -6.81
N ILE A 337 11.65 21.05 -5.90
CA ILE A 337 10.32 20.43 -5.72
C ILE A 337 9.48 21.08 -4.60
N ALA A 338 10.06 22.01 -3.86
CA ALA A 338 9.40 22.82 -2.85
C ALA A 338 10.07 24.19 -2.75
N SER A 339 9.31 25.23 -2.50
CA SER A 339 9.85 26.58 -2.22
C SER A 339 10.65 26.57 -0.90
N LYS A 340 11.43 27.62 -0.67
CA LYS A 340 12.11 27.85 0.61
C LYS A 340 11.07 27.93 1.75
N ALA A 341 9.96 28.63 1.52
CA ALA A 341 8.89 28.76 2.49
C ALA A 341 8.29 27.42 2.85
N TRP A 342 7.97 26.58 1.83
CA TRP A 342 7.41 25.26 2.07
C TRP A 342 8.41 24.29 2.74
N LYS A 343 9.69 24.34 2.39
CA LYS A 343 10.74 23.57 3.09
C LYS A 343 10.84 23.98 4.57
N THR A 344 10.80 25.27 4.86
CA THR A 344 10.75 25.76 6.26
C THR A 344 9.49 25.26 6.97
N ARG A 345 8.33 25.30 6.30
CA ARG A 345 7.05 24.79 6.81
C ARG A 345 7.10 23.29 7.12
N LEU A 346 7.70 22.49 6.22
CA LEU A 346 7.92 21.07 6.42
C LEU A 346 8.88 20.75 7.57
N SER A 347 9.84 21.63 7.86
CA SER A 347 10.92 21.38 8.83
C SER A 347 10.67 22.02 10.20
N THR A 348 9.55 22.77 10.35
CA THR A 348 9.23 23.47 11.61
C THR A 348 8.03 22.81 12.28
N PRO A 349 8.20 22.11 13.40
CA PRO A 349 7.08 21.47 14.10
C PRO A 349 5.96 22.46 14.43
N ALA A 350 4.73 22.14 14.05
CA ALA A 350 3.53 22.93 14.32
C ALA A 350 2.74 22.40 15.52
N VAL A 351 2.73 21.08 15.68
CA VAL A 351 2.04 20.37 16.76
C VAL A 351 2.92 19.24 17.31
N LYS A 352 2.50 18.66 18.43
CA LYS A 352 3.08 17.40 18.95
C LYS A 352 2.03 16.31 18.79
N LEU A 353 2.44 15.18 18.25
CA LEU A 353 1.64 13.96 18.13
C LEU A 353 2.16 12.86 19.06
N ASP A 354 1.82 11.61 18.70
CA ASP A 354 2.25 10.43 19.43
C ASP A 354 3.76 10.42 19.69
N TYR A 355 4.16 9.78 20.77
CA TYR A 355 5.57 9.73 21.23
C TYR A 355 6.15 11.11 21.62
N GLY A 356 5.33 12.17 21.65
CA GLY A 356 5.81 13.54 21.89
C GLY A 356 6.61 14.14 20.75
N TRP A 357 6.61 13.49 19.57
CA TRP A 357 7.30 13.95 18.38
C TRP A 357 6.59 15.15 17.76
N GLY A 358 7.36 16.08 17.23
CA GLY A 358 6.82 17.18 16.43
C GLY A 358 6.21 16.67 15.12
N TYR A 359 5.24 17.43 14.61
CA TYR A 359 4.62 17.16 13.32
C TYR A 359 4.25 18.46 12.63
N SER A 360 4.40 18.50 11.32
CA SER A 360 4.09 19.69 10.52
C SER A 360 3.92 19.32 9.05
N ALA A 361 2.86 19.78 8.43
CA ALA A 361 2.64 19.64 6.98
C ALA A 361 2.90 18.20 6.45
N GLN A 362 2.46 17.19 7.18
CA GLN A 362 2.62 15.76 6.87
C GLN A 362 4.07 15.23 7.01
N MET A 363 4.90 15.88 7.84
CA MET A 363 6.27 15.51 8.16
C MET A 363 6.44 15.31 9.67
N TRP A 364 7.12 14.24 10.08
CA TRP A 364 7.49 13.98 11.47
C TRP A 364 8.82 14.62 11.86
N HIS A 365 8.93 15.01 13.14
CA HIS A 365 10.13 15.57 13.74
C HIS A 365 10.46 14.85 15.05
N PRO A 366 11.11 13.66 14.98
CA PRO A 366 11.41 12.87 16.18
C PRO A 366 12.47 13.52 17.06
N TYR A 367 13.40 14.27 16.46
CA TYR A 367 14.50 14.94 17.13
C TYR A 367 14.77 16.31 16.49
N PRO A 368 15.42 17.27 17.20
CA PRO A 368 15.88 18.51 16.58
C PRO A 368 16.77 18.25 15.36
N GLY A 369 16.53 18.96 14.27
CA GLY A 369 17.26 18.81 13.02
C GLY A 369 16.94 17.55 12.22
N ILE A 370 15.89 16.80 12.59
CA ILE A 370 15.50 15.58 11.89
C ILE A 370 14.11 15.73 11.27
N ASN A 371 14.02 15.54 9.96
CA ASN A 371 12.77 15.35 9.24
C ASN A 371 12.60 13.85 8.91
N LEU A 372 11.42 13.32 9.16
CA LEU A 372 11.14 11.90 8.96
C LEU A 372 9.81 11.69 8.25
N MET A 373 9.84 11.05 7.08
CA MET A 373 8.67 10.46 6.46
C MET A 373 8.56 9.02 6.98
N LEU A 374 7.43 8.66 7.55
CA LEU A 374 7.26 7.41 8.30
C LEU A 374 6.06 6.62 7.80
N GLY A 375 6.28 5.34 7.47
CA GLY A 375 5.22 4.37 7.10
C GLY A 375 5.03 3.30 8.17
N LEU A 376 3.81 2.78 8.29
CA LEU A 376 3.34 1.86 9.34
C LEU A 376 4.19 0.59 9.49
N HIS A 377 4.80 0.11 8.42
CA HIS A 377 5.56 -1.15 8.40
C HIS A 377 7.07 -0.93 8.25
N GLY A 378 7.59 0.21 8.77
CA GLY A 378 9.02 0.50 8.80
C GLY A 378 9.56 1.07 7.48
N GLN A 379 8.74 1.79 6.72
CA GLN A 379 9.19 2.62 5.62
C GLN A 379 9.67 3.96 6.16
N TYR A 380 10.89 4.34 5.85
CA TYR A 380 11.50 5.58 6.33
C TYR A 380 12.21 6.34 5.20
N ILE A 381 12.01 7.65 5.16
CA ILE A 381 12.95 8.58 4.56
C ILE A 381 13.40 9.51 5.70
N TYR A 382 14.58 9.25 6.22
CA TYR A 382 15.18 9.97 7.33
C TYR A 382 16.12 11.03 6.78
N GLN A 383 15.96 12.27 7.18
CA GLN A 383 16.75 13.41 6.74
C GLN A 383 17.37 14.09 7.96
N ASP A 384 18.69 14.10 8.02
CA ASP A 384 19.46 14.89 8.97
C ASP A 384 19.75 16.25 8.31
N VAL A 385 19.10 17.30 8.82
CA VAL A 385 19.18 18.68 8.29
C VAL A 385 19.92 19.61 9.28
N ALA A 386 20.55 19.04 10.34
CA ALA A 386 21.34 19.78 11.32
C ALA A 386 22.66 20.28 10.74
#